data_ab9972563d5fe72f27b45efb03e9309c
#
_entry.id   ab9972563d5fe72f27b45efb03e9309c
#
_cell.length_a   1.000
_cell.length_b   1.000
_cell.length_c   1.000
_cell.angle_alpha   90.00
_cell.angle_beta   90.00
_cell.angle_gamma   90.00
#
_symmetry.space_group_name_H-M   'P 1'
#
loop_
_entity.id
_entity.type
_entity.pdbx_description
1 polymer ?
#
loop_
_entity_poly.entity_id
_entity_poly.type
_entity_poly.pdbx_seq_one_letter_code
_entity_poly.pdbx_strand_id
1 'polypeptide(L)'
;MFRSPTCTAIDKSAAKCLAEIAGIDIDEFAQKMFEAGSDFSNKTEDEILNQDFKIFHSGDYTFGVSQISALARTELDKVQARITPLMEKMQVDKKIDMYFVMLTDILDESTYLIYTGQEAAAIASSAYSQPQNGQGLMLKGVVSRKKQLIPELINAINERA
;
A
#
# COMPACT_ATOMS: atom_id res chain seq x y z
N MET A 1 -0.26 -8.48 14.26
CA MET A 1 0.85 -7.52 14.47
C MET A 1 2.16 -7.96 13.80
N PHE A 2 2.58 -9.21 13.90
CA PHE A 2 3.94 -9.66 13.47
C PHE A 2 4.01 -10.25 12.06
N ARG A 3 3.16 -9.80 11.14
CA ARG A 3 3.06 -10.32 9.77
C ARG A 3 3.89 -9.53 8.74
N SER A 4 4.53 -8.43 9.15
CA SER A 4 5.42 -7.68 8.27
C SER A 4 6.66 -8.50 7.91
N PRO A 5 7.10 -8.52 6.64
CA PRO A 5 8.36 -9.15 6.23
C PRO A 5 9.61 -8.48 6.84
N THR A 6 9.43 -7.35 7.54
CA THR A 6 10.50 -6.67 8.28
C THR A 6 10.56 -7.09 9.76
N CYS A 7 9.56 -7.84 10.26
CA CYS A 7 9.50 -8.25 11.65
C CYS A 7 10.53 -9.35 11.95
N THR A 8 11.36 -9.11 12.95
CA THR A 8 12.40 -10.04 13.40
C THR A 8 11.96 -10.84 14.63
N ALA A 9 12.73 -11.87 15.01
CA ALA A 9 12.51 -12.60 16.25
C ALA A 9 12.70 -11.72 17.50
N ILE A 10 13.61 -10.73 17.41
CA ILE A 10 13.85 -9.75 18.48
C ILE A 10 12.64 -8.86 18.68
N ASP A 11 12.01 -8.39 17.61
CA ASP A 11 10.79 -7.56 17.68
C ASP A 11 9.66 -8.31 18.38
N LYS A 12 9.48 -9.59 18.06
CA LYS A 12 8.48 -10.45 18.68
C LYS A 12 8.71 -10.64 20.18
N SER A 13 9.97 -10.92 20.57
CA SER A 13 10.34 -11.09 21.98
C SER A 13 10.18 -9.79 22.76
N ALA A 14 10.62 -8.66 22.22
CA ALA A 14 10.48 -7.35 22.85
C ALA A 14 9.01 -6.97 23.05
N ALA A 15 8.17 -7.17 22.03
CA ALA A 15 6.75 -6.88 22.14
C ALA A 15 6.06 -7.74 23.21
N LYS A 16 6.41 -9.03 23.30
CA LYS A 16 5.86 -9.93 24.34
C LYS A 16 6.24 -9.47 25.74
N CYS A 17 7.52 -9.14 25.95
CA CYS A 17 8.01 -8.65 27.24
C CYS A 17 7.32 -7.32 27.64
N LEU A 18 7.18 -6.38 26.70
CA LEU A 18 6.52 -5.10 26.95
C LEU A 18 5.04 -5.28 27.27
N ALA A 19 4.35 -6.21 26.61
CA ALA A 19 2.95 -6.50 26.88
C ALA A 19 2.75 -7.09 28.27
N GLU A 20 3.66 -8.00 28.70
CA GLU A 20 3.67 -8.55 30.06
C GLU A 20 3.86 -7.45 31.12
N ILE A 21 4.80 -6.52 30.89
CA ILE A 21 5.04 -5.37 31.80
C ILE A 21 3.83 -4.44 31.85
N ALA A 22 3.20 -4.18 30.71
CA ALA A 22 2.04 -3.30 30.59
C ALA A 22 0.71 -3.95 31.04
N GLY A 23 0.69 -5.28 31.23
CA GLY A 23 -0.52 -6.01 31.58
C GLY A 23 -1.59 -6.00 30.48
N ILE A 24 -1.16 -6.01 29.20
CA ILE A 24 -2.06 -5.94 28.03
C ILE A 24 -2.00 -7.24 27.21
N ASP A 25 -3.11 -7.58 26.54
CA ASP A 25 -3.12 -8.57 25.48
C ASP A 25 -2.64 -7.93 24.17
N ILE A 26 -1.60 -8.54 23.54
CA ILE A 26 -0.98 -8.00 22.32
C ILE A 26 -1.96 -7.97 21.16
N ASP A 27 -2.77 -9.01 20.99
CA ASP A 27 -3.63 -9.14 19.81
C ASP A 27 -4.82 -8.19 19.92
N GLU A 28 -5.42 -8.06 21.12
CA GLU A 28 -6.47 -7.09 21.40
C GLU A 28 -5.96 -5.64 21.22
N PHE A 29 -4.77 -5.34 21.74
CA PHE A 29 -4.16 -4.01 21.58
C PHE A 29 -3.86 -3.69 20.12
N ALA A 30 -3.29 -4.66 19.39
CA ALA A 30 -3.00 -4.52 17.97
C ALA A 30 -4.27 -4.28 17.16
N GLN A 31 -5.36 -5.02 17.45
CA GLN A 31 -6.64 -4.84 16.78
C GLN A 31 -7.16 -3.41 16.98
N LYS A 32 -7.22 -2.92 18.21
CA LYS A 32 -7.65 -1.54 18.52
C LYS A 32 -6.79 -0.48 17.84
N MET A 33 -5.48 -0.69 17.80
CA MET A 33 -4.54 0.21 17.13
C MET A 33 -4.78 0.26 15.61
N PHE A 34 -5.00 -0.89 14.98
CA PHE A 34 -5.29 -0.95 13.55
C PHE A 34 -6.68 -0.40 13.21
N GLU A 35 -7.70 -0.67 14.02
CA GLU A 35 -9.04 -0.09 13.86
C GLU A 35 -8.97 1.44 13.89
N ALA A 36 -8.28 2.01 14.89
CA ALA A 36 -8.09 3.46 14.98
C ALA A 36 -7.30 4.03 13.79
N GLY A 37 -6.29 3.30 13.30
CA GLY A 37 -5.51 3.69 12.12
C GLY A 37 -6.25 3.58 10.79
N SER A 38 -7.29 2.74 10.74
CA SER A 38 -8.12 2.48 9.55
C SER A 38 -9.40 3.31 9.51
N ASP A 39 -9.61 4.20 10.45
CA ASP A 39 -10.73 5.14 10.40
C ASP A 39 -10.41 6.29 9.43
N PHE A 40 -11.02 6.21 8.25
CA PHE A 40 -10.90 7.24 7.20
C PHE A 40 -12.12 8.17 7.15
N SER A 41 -13.08 8.07 8.08
CA SER A 41 -14.34 8.81 8.06
C SER A 41 -14.15 10.33 8.20
N ASN A 42 -13.16 10.73 8.99
CA ASN A 42 -12.85 12.12 9.28
C ASN A 42 -11.70 12.69 8.41
N LYS A 43 -11.22 11.93 7.41
CA LYS A 43 -10.14 12.36 6.51
C LYS A 43 -10.70 12.72 5.15
N THR A 44 -10.15 13.78 4.57
CA THR A 44 -10.36 14.11 3.16
C THR A 44 -9.60 13.12 2.27
N GLU A 45 -10.01 13.00 1.02
CA GLU A 45 -9.36 12.15 0.03
C GLU A 45 -7.89 12.54 -0.18
N ASP A 46 -7.60 13.85 -0.16
CA ASP A 46 -6.23 14.36 -0.28
C ASP A 46 -5.37 13.96 0.93
N GLU A 47 -5.90 14.04 2.14
CA GLU A 47 -5.21 13.56 3.35
C GLU A 47 -4.94 12.06 3.29
N ILE A 48 -5.90 11.27 2.81
CA ILE A 48 -5.76 9.81 2.67
C ILE A 48 -4.64 9.49 1.67
N LEU A 49 -4.64 10.11 0.49
CA LEU A 49 -3.63 9.88 -0.55
C LEU A 49 -2.23 10.34 -0.14
N ASN A 50 -2.12 11.41 0.64
CA ASN A 50 -0.84 11.94 1.10
C ASN A 50 -0.33 11.30 2.40
N GLN A 51 -1.14 10.55 3.14
CA GLN A 51 -0.79 10.02 4.47
C GLN A 51 0.50 9.19 4.46
N ASP A 52 0.71 8.35 3.44
CA ASP A 52 1.95 7.61 3.23
C ASP A 52 2.33 7.61 1.73
N PHE A 53 2.44 8.81 1.17
CA PHE A 53 2.87 9.04 -0.21
C PHE A 53 4.39 9.17 -0.29
N LYS A 54 4.99 8.52 -1.31
CA LYS A 54 6.42 8.68 -1.65
C LYS A 54 6.64 8.70 -3.14
N ILE A 55 7.64 9.46 -3.58
CA ILE A 55 8.09 9.55 -4.97
C ILE A 55 9.35 8.70 -5.15
N PHE A 56 9.44 8.05 -6.31
CA PHE A 56 10.55 7.22 -6.74
C PHE A 56 10.95 7.58 -8.17
N HIS A 57 12.19 7.26 -8.53
CA HIS A 57 12.73 7.47 -9.87
C HIS A 57 13.34 6.17 -10.37
N SER A 58 13.08 5.80 -11.62
CA SER A 58 13.70 4.66 -12.29
C SER A 58 13.72 4.89 -13.80
N GLY A 59 14.90 4.80 -14.43
CA GLY A 59 15.07 5.20 -15.82
C GLY A 59 14.60 6.63 -16.03
N ASP A 60 13.82 6.84 -17.08
CA ASP A 60 13.25 8.14 -17.42
C ASP A 60 11.94 8.46 -16.68
N TYR A 61 11.46 7.55 -15.82
CA TYR A 61 10.19 7.68 -15.14
C TYR A 61 10.32 8.18 -13.70
N THR A 62 9.40 9.08 -13.35
CA THR A 62 9.12 9.48 -11.97
C THR A 62 7.75 8.94 -11.58
N PHE A 63 7.65 8.18 -10.51
CA PHE A 63 6.38 7.61 -10.08
C PHE A 63 6.12 7.78 -8.60
N GLY A 64 4.85 7.95 -8.26
CA GLY A 64 4.39 8.05 -6.88
C GLY A 64 3.77 6.76 -6.39
N VAL A 65 3.92 6.47 -5.11
CA VAL A 65 3.24 5.36 -4.45
C VAL A 65 2.67 5.79 -3.12
N SER A 66 1.36 5.64 -2.93
CA SER A 66 0.69 5.72 -1.63
C SER A 66 0.39 4.33 -1.10
N GLN A 67 0.44 4.16 0.22
CA GLN A 67 -0.01 2.94 0.87
C GLN A 67 -1.09 3.24 1.90
N ILE A 68 -2.25 2.61 1.74
CA ILE A 68 -3.42 2.72 2.60
C ILE A 68 -3.71 1.31 3.12
N SER A 69 -3.73 1.16 4.44
CA SER A 69 -3.90 -0.15 5.08
C SER A 69 -5.12 -0.16 5.98
N ALA A 70 -5.90 -1.23 5.91
CA ALA A 70 -7.03 -1.47 6.79
C ALA A 70 -7.10 -2.95 7.22
N LEU A 71 -7.95 -3.25 8.20
CA LEU A 71 -8.17 -4.61 8.70
C LEU A 71 -9.14 -5.42 7.83
N ALA A 72 -9.89 -4.75 6.96
CA ALA A 72 -10.89 -5.41 6.13
C ALA A 72 -10.98 -4.79 4.75
N ARG A 73 -11.18 -5.64 3.76
CA ARG A 73 -11.36 -5.24 2.36
C ARG A 73 -12.53 -4.26 2.18
N THR A 74 -13.61 -4.44 2.92
CA THR A 74 -14.80 -3.57 2.84
C THR A 74 -14.50 -2.10 3.15
N GLU A 75 -13.59 -1.82 4.07
CA GLU A 75 -13.15 -0.44 4.36
C GLU A 75 -12.30 0.11 3.22
N LEU A 76 -11.41 -0.71 2.65
CA LEU A 76 -10.59 -0.35 1.49
C LEU A 76 -11.45 -0.07 0.25
N ASP A 77 -12.54 -0.82 0.04
CA ASP A 77 -13.46 -0.59 -1.08
C ASP A 77 -14.16 0.77 -0.98
N LYS A 78 -14.57 1.18 0.23
CA LYS A 78 -15.11 2.52 0.48
C LYS A 78 -14.07 3.61 0.19
N VAL A 79 -12.85 3.41 0.67
CA VAL A 79 -11.74 4.33 0.41
C VAL A 79 -11.43 4.41 -1.07
N GLN A 80 -11.34 3.27 -1.76
CA GLN A 80 -11.10 3.20 -3.20
C GLN A 80 -12.11 4.05 -3.98
N ALA A 81 -13.40 3.89 -3.69
CA ALA A 81 -14.46 4.65 -4.37
C ALA A 81 -14.29 6.17 -4.20
N ARG A 82 -13.78 6.63 -3.06
CA ARG A 82 -13.54 8.03 -2.76
C ARG A 82 -12.29 8.58 -3.45
N ILE A 83 -11.18 7.83 -3.45
CA ILE A 83 -9.88 8.34 -3.92
C ILE A 83 -9.68 8.18 -5.43
N THR A 84 -10.28 7.17 -6.07
CA THR A 84 -10.07 6.89 -7.51
C THR A 84 -10.29 8.13 -8.40
N PRO A 85 -11.35 8.94 -8.22
CA PRO A 85 -11.56 10.13 -9.04
C PRO A 85 -10.48 11.21 -8.91
N LEU A 86 -9.68 11.17 -7.84
CA LEU A 86 -8.66 12.18 -7.54
C LEU A 86 -7.24 11.75 -7.93
N MET A 87 -7.05 10.48 -8.31
CA MET A 87 -5.72 9.96 -8.62
C MET A 87 -5.04 10.66 -9.79
N GLU A 88 -5.77 10.95 -10.87
CA GLU A 88 -5.22 11.67 -12.03
C GLU A 88 -4.81 13.10 -11.65
N LYS A 89 -5.65 13.80 -10.87
CA LYS A 89 -5.30 15.12 -10.36
C LYS A 89 -4.05 15.07 -9.52
N MET A 90 -3.96 14.12 -8.60
CA MET A 90 -2.78 13.91 -7.74
C MET A 90 -1.52 13.65 -8.56
N GLN A 91 -1.60 12.84 -9.62
CA GLN A 91 -0.51 12.58 -10.55
C GLN A 91 0.00 13.88 -11.20
N VAL A 92 -0.93 14.71 -11.71
CA VAL A 92 -0.59 16.00 -12.34
C VAL A 92 0.02 16.97 -11.35
N ASP A 93 -0.62 17.15 -10.18
CA ASP A 93 -0.18 18.08 -9.13
C ASP A 93 1.23 17.73 -8.61
N LYS A 94 1.54 16.43 -8.50
CA LYS A 94 2.88 15.93 -8.06
C LYS A 94 3.90 15.86 -9.21
N LYS A 95 3.49 16.11 -10.46
CA LYS A 95 4.34 16.04 -11.67
C LYS A 95 5.05 14.69 -11.80
N ILE A 96 4.30 13.62 -11.66
CA ILE A 96 4.77 12.23 -11.79
C ILE A 96 4.16 11.57 -13.02
N ASP A 97 4.90 10.66 -13.66
CA ASP A 97 4.46 9.97 -14.89
C ASP A 97 3.45 8.88 -14.60
N MET A 98 3.60 8.23 -13.44
CA MET A 98 2.72 7.15 -12.98
C MET A 98 2.41 7.31 -11.50
N TYR A 99 1.21 6.90 -11.11
CA TYR A 99 0.81 6.89 -9.71
C TYR A 99 0.16 5.56 -9.35
N PHE A 100 0.65 4.95 -8.28
CA PHE A 100 0.20 3.68 -7.74
C PHE A 100 -0.35 3.88 -6.33
N VAL A 101 -1.45 3.22 -6.01
CA VAL A 101 -2.00 3.20 -4.65
C VAL A 101 -2.18 1.75 -4.21
N MET A 102 -1.51 1.39 -3.11
CA MET A 102 -1.65 0.11 -2.45
C MET A 102 -2.82 0.17 -1.47
N LEU A 103 -3.87 -0.57 -1.73
CA LEU A 103 -4.97 -0.82 -0.81
C LEU A 103 -4.71 -2.15 -0.11
N THR A 104 -4.07 -2.09 1.07
CA THR A 104 -3.53 -3.27 1.76
C THR A 104 -4.48 -3.78 2.83
N ASP A 105 -5.02 -4.98 2.63
CA ASP A 105 -5.73 -5.73 3.66
C ASP A 105 -4.71 -6.46 4.55
N ILE A 106 -4.65 -6.05 5.82
CA ILE A 106 -3.66 -6.57 6.76
C ILE A 106 -3.99 -7.99 7.20
N LEU A 107 -5.29 -8.34 7.30
CA LEU A 107 -5.72 -9.66 7.75
C LEU A 107 -5.57 -10.71 6.64
N ASP A 108 -5.93 -10.34 5.41
CA ASP A 108 -5.79 -11.24 4.24
C ASP A 108 -4.36 -11.26 3.67
N GLU A 109 -3.47 -10.41 4.19
CA GLU A 109 -2.10 -10.24 3.68
C GLU A 109 -2.04 -9.99 2.16
N SER A 110 -2.95 -9.17 1.67
CA SER A 110 -3.08 -8.88 0.24
C SER A 110 -3.16 -7.38 -0.01
N THR A 111 -2.80 -6.97 -1.23
CA THR A 111 -2.93 -5.60 -1.70
C THR A 111 -3.70 -5.58 -3.01
N TYR A 112 -4.72 -4.74 -3.08
CA TYR A 112 -5.27 -4.34 -4.36
C TYR A 112 -4.54 -3.08 -4.83
N LEU A 113 -3.74 -3.25 -5.89
CA LEU A 113 -2.94 -2.18 -6.48
C LEU A 113 -3.76 -1.48 -7.55
N ILE A 114 -4.15 -0.24 -7.32
CA ILE A 114 -4.76 0.63 -8.33
C ILE A 114 -3.73 1.63 -8.84
N TYR A 115 -3.91 2.09 -10.09
CA TYR A 115 -2.91 2.92 -10.75
C TYR A 115 -3.52 3.89 -11.76
N THR A 116 -2.78 4.95 -12.07
CA THR A 116 -3.04 5.89 -13.17
C THR A 116 -1.74 6.33 -13.82
N GLY A 117 -1.82 6.80 -15.05
CA GLY A 117 -0.66 7.15 -15.89
C GLY A 117 -0.54 6.22 -17.09
N GLN A 118 0.02 6.74 -18.19
CA GLN A 118 0.02 6.08 -19.50
C GLN A 118 0.64 4.67 -19.48
N GLU A 119 1.75 4.48 -18.77
CA GLU A 119 2.48 3.20 -18.70
C GLU A 119 2.17 2.39 -17.41
N ALA A 120 1.43 2.96 -16.47
CA ALA A 120 1.25 2.37 -15.14
C ALA A 120 0.64 0.95 -15.19
N ALA A 121 -0.36 0.75 -16.04
CA ALA A 121 -1.01 -0.56 -16.23
C ALA A 121 -0.04 -1.61 -16.78
N ALA A 122 0.75 -1.23 -17.79
CA ALA A 122 1.71 -2.12 -18.44
C ALA A 122 2.86 -2.48 -17.49
N ILE A 123 3.36 -1.51 -16.73
CA ILE A 123 4.41 -1.72 -15.72
C ILE A 123 3.90 -2.63 -14.59
N ALA A 124 2.71 -2.36 -14.03
CA ALA A 124 2.13 -3.20 -12.98
C ALA A 124 1.89 -4.65 -13.46
N SER A 125 1.38 -4.81 -14.68
CA SER A 125 1.14 -6.12 -15.31
C SER A 125 2.45 -6.90 -15.50
N SER A 126 3.50 -6.26 -16.00
CA SER A 126 4.83 -6.86 -16.16
C SER A 126 5.43 -7.25 -14.82
N ALA A 127 5.43 -6.33 -13.84
CA ALA A 127 6.01 -6.54 -12.52
C ALA A 127 5.47 -7.78 -11.79
N TYR A 128 4.20 -8.13 -12.02
CA TYR A 128 3.56 -9.25 -11.33
C TYR A 128 3.13 -10.38 -12.27
N SER A 129 3.52 -10.35 -13.53
CA SER A 129 3.16 -11.35 -14.56
C SER A 129 1.64 -11.63 -14.57
N GLN A 130 0.83 -10.61 -14.39
CA GLN A 130 -0.63 -10.68 -14.38
C GLN A 130 -1.20 -9.88 -15.55
N PRO A 131 -2.25 -10.38 -16.24
CA PRO A 131 -2.88 -9.63 -17.31
C PRO A 131 -3.49 -8.33 -16.78
N GLN A 132 -3.48 -7.30 -17.61
CA GLN A 132 -4.19 -6.06 -17.32
C GLN A 132 -5.68 -6.36 -17.14
N ASN A 133 -6.20 -6.14 -15.94
CA ASN A 133 -7.59 -6.43 -15.62
C ASN A 133 -8.23 -5.21 -14.96
N GLY A 134 -8.91 -4.42 -15.78
CA GLY A 134 -9.62 -3.24 -15.30
C GLY A 134 -8.72 -2.17 -14.68
N GLN A 135 -9.10 -1.70 -13.49
CA GLN A 135 -8.47 -0.55 -12.83
C GLN A 135 -7.38 -0.92 -11.81
N GLY A 136 -7.01 -2.19 -11.70
CA GLY A 136 -6.02 -2.61 -10.71
C GLY A 136 -5.72 -4.11 -10.74
N LEU A 137 -4.76 -4.51 -9.90
CA LEU A 137 -4.28 -5.88 -9.72
C LEU A 137 -4.44 -6.34 -8.27
N MET A 138 -4.88 -7.59 -8.07
CA MET A 138 -4.89 -8.22 -6.75
C MET A 138 -3.56 -8.93 -6.50
N LEU A 139 -2.81 -8.47 -5.51
CA LEU A 139 -1.48 -8.95 -5.16
C LEU A 139 -1.52 -9.69 -3.83
N LYS A 140 -1.62 -11.02 -3.87
CA LYS A 140 -1.59 -11.86 -2.66
C LYS A 140 -0.17 -11.93 -2.09
N GLY A 141 -0.05 -11.81 -0.75
CA GLY A 141 1.23 -11.84 -0.05
C GLY A 141 2.05 -10.55 -0.18
N VAL A 142 1.56 -9.52 -0.86
CA VAL A 142 2.23 -8.23 -1.01
C VAL A 142 1.63 -7.24 -0.01
N VAL A 143 2.40 -6.92 1.03
CA VAL A 143 2.00 -6.00 2.11
C VAL A 143 3.03 -4.90 2.38
N SER A 144 4.18 -4.95 1.71
CA SER A 144 5.28 -4.01 1.92
C SER A 144 5.62 -3.26 0.64
N ARG A 145 5.33 -1.94 0.64
CA ARG A 145 5.77 -1.07 -0.45
C ARG A 145 7.28 -1.19 -0.70
N LYS A 146 8.09 -1.00 0.36
CA LYS A 146 9.56 -0.92 0.22
C LYS A 146 10.20 -2.23 -0.22
N LYS A 147 9.74 -3.38 0.31
CA LYS A 147 10.40 -4.67 0.09
C LYS A 147 9.82 -5.51 -1.03
N GLN A 148 8.55 -5.26 -1.39
CA GLN A 148 7.83 -6.11 -2.33
C GLN A 148 7.31 -5.35 -3.56
N LEU A 149 6.74 -4.13 -3.40
CA LEU A 149 6.20 -3.42 -4.55
C LEU A 149 7.28 -2.68 -5.34
N ILE A 150 8.06 -1.83 -4.67
CA ILE A 150 9.03 -0.95 -5.34
C ILE A 150 10.08 -1.72 -6.13
N PRO A 151 10.72 -2.78 -5.63
CA PRO A 151 11.69 -3.55 -6.40
C PRO A 151 11.11 -4.11 -7.70
N GLU A 152 9.89 -4.66 -7.65
CA GLU A 152 9.24 -5.25 -8.83
C GLU A 152 8.85 -4.20 -9.87
N LEU A 153 8.34 -3.03 -9.44
CA LEU A 153 8.07 -1.92 -10.36
C LEU A 153 9.34 -1.41 -11.03
N ILE A 154 10.44 -1.25 -10.28
CA ILE A 154 11.74 -0.81 -10.82
C ILE A 154 12.28 -1.83 -11.82
N ASN A 155 12.22 -3.13 -11.50
CA ASN A 155 12.64 -4.18 -12.41
C ASN A 155 11.83 -4.13 -13.72
N ALA A 156 10.50 -4.05 -13.62
CA ALA A 156 9.64 -3.96 -14.80
C ALA A 156 9.86 -2.71 -15.64
N ILE A 157 10.21 -1.59 -15.04
CA ILE A 157 10.59 -0.37 -15.75
C ILE A 157 11.90 -0.58 -16.52
N ASN A 158 12.93 -1.14 -15.86
CA ASN A 158 14.25 -1.34 -16.44
C ASN A 158 14.26 -2.39 -17.57
N GLU A 159 13.37 -3.39 -17.53
CA GLU A 159 13.20 -4.38 -18.58
C GLU A 159 12.54 -3.82 -19.86
N ARG A 160 11.93 -2.65 -19.77
CA ARG A 160 11.23 -1.97 -20.88
C ARG A 160 12.02 -0.79 -21.46
N ALA A 161 13.07 -0.36 -20.76
CA ALA A 161 13.98 0.71 -21.21
C ALA A 161 15.03 0.16 -22.18
#